data_280de672abcbc9f67c517cd3c1773b9d
#
_entry.id   280de672abcbc9f67c517cd3c1773b9d
#
_cell.length_a   1.000
_cell.length_b   1.000
_cell.length_c   1.000
_cell.angle_alpha   90.00
_cell.angle_beta   90.00
_cell.angle_gamma   90.00
#
_symmetry.space_group_name_H-M   'P 1'
#
loop_
_entity.id
_entity.type
_entity.pdbx_description
1 polymer ?
#
loop_
_entity_poly.entity_id
_entity_poly.type
_entity_poly.pdbx_seq_one_letter_code
_entity_poly.pdbx_strand_id
1 'polypeptide(L)'
;LRLGADVPYCLMRGTALAEGIGEELTRLPACPPCYVVIAKPAISVSTRFVYENLRLDETTRHPDIYGLADAICRQDLYGMLPYMGNVLESVTIPAYPIIGEIKERFMENGALISLMSGSGPTVFALFDNYEMALRAKEALLEWGQVPLVYVTDLYRVREETPVNCW
;
A
#
# COMPACT_ATOMS: atom_id res chain seq x y z
N LEU A 1 9.81 -14.57 -14.56
CA LEU A 1 8.69 -15.49 -14.28
C LEU A 1 9.10 -16.82 -13.67
N ARG A 2 10.25 -17.42 -14.00
CA ARG A 2 10.69 -18.70 -13.39
C ARG A 2 10.93 -18.63 -11.88
N LEU A 3 11.17 -17.44 -11.32
CA LEU A 3 11.48 -17.21 -9.89
C LEU A 3 10.33 -16.55 -9.13
N GLY A 4 9.31 -16.02 -9.82
CA GLY A 4 8.15 -15.34 -9.26
C GLY A 4 7.79 -14.05 -10.00
N ALA A 5 6.52 -13.61 -9.89
CA ALA A 5 5.99 -12.40 -10.54
C ALA A 5 6.64 -11.11 -10.02
N ASP A 6 7.00 -11.06 -8.74
CA ASP A 6 7.54 -9.86 -8.08
C ASP A 6 9.04 -9.61 -8.38
N VAL A 7 9.76 -10.61 -8.95
CA VAL A 7 11.20 -10.49 -9.20
C VAL A 7 11.56 -9.35 -10.16
N PRO A 8 10.82 -9.10 -11.27
CA PRO A 8 11.10 -7.96 -12.13
C PRO A 8 11.05 -6.62 -11.37
N TYR A 9 10.05 -6.43 -10.50
CA TYR A 9 9.93 -5.22 -9.69
C TYR A 9 11.09 -5.07 -8.69
N CYS A 10 11.48 -6.16 -8.01
CA CYS A 10 12.62 -6.15 -7.09
C CYS A 10 13.94 -5.73 -7.78
N LEU A 11 14.12 -6.07 -9.05
CA LEU A 11 15.28 -5.66 -9.85
C LEU A 11 15.17 -4.20 -10.31
N MET A 12 13.97 -3.79 -10.73
CA MET A 12 13.74 -2.43 -11.23
C MET A 12 13.82 -1.38 -10.12
N ARG A 13 13.26 -1.68 -8.95
CA ARG A 13 13.12 -0.78 -7.79
C ARG A 13 12.38 0.53 -8.10
N GLY A 14 12.10 1.31 -7.06
CA GLY A 14 11.44 2.62 -7.21
C GLY A 14 9.93 2.49 -7.37
N THR A 15 9.31 3.39 -8.14
CA THR A 15 7.86 3.41 -8.39
C THR A 15 7.55 2.87 -9.77
N ALA A 16 6.56 2.00 -9.88
CA ALA A 16 6.14 1.42 -11.15
C ALA A 16 4.64 1.17 -11.17
N LEU A 17 4.06 1.30 -12.36
CA LEU A 17 2.80 0.67 -12.70
C LEU A 17 3.10 -0.78 -13.09
N ALA A 18 2.43 -1.72 -12.41
CA ALA A 18 2.53 -3.15 -12.69
C ALA A 18 1.20 -3.65 -13.26
N GLU A 19 1.26 -4.30 -14.40
CA GLU A 19 0.11 -4.85 -15.13
C GLU A 19 0.30 -6.35 -15.37
N GLY A 20 -0.70 -7.02 -15.99
CA GLY A 20 -0.68 -8.47 -16.15
C GLY A 20 -0.79 -9.19 -14.80
N ILE A 21 0.14 -10.11 -14.52
CA ILE A 21 0.28 -10.76 -13.21
C ILE A 21 1.38 -10.09 -12.34
N GLY A 22 1.80 -8.86 -12.72
CA GLY A 22 2.84 -8.06 -12.07
C GLY A 22 4.18 -8.05 -12.80
N GLU A 23 4.25 -8.62 -13.98
CA GLU A 23 5.47 -8.70 -14.81
C GLU A 23 5.63 -7.56 -15.81
N GLU A 24 4.53 -6.94 -16.24
CA GLU A 24 4.54 -5.80 -17.14
C GLU A 24 4.72 -4.53 -16.31
N LEU A 25 5.94 -3.98 -16.33
CA LEU A 25 6.31 -2.85 -15.48
C LEU A 25 6.57 -1.60 -16.30
N THR A 26 5.81 -0.56 -16.02
CA THR A 26 6.08 0.80 -16.51
C THR A 26 6.64 1.64 -15.37
N ARG A 27 7.87 2.13 -15.53
CA ARG A 27 8.53 2.97 -14.53
C ARG A 27 7.79 4.30 -14.42
N LEU A 28 7.52 4.71 -13.18
CA LEU A 28 6.98 6.02 -12.82
C LEU A 28 8.05 6.87 -12.11
N PRO A 29 7.88 8.19 -12.05
CA PRO A 29 8.69 9.03 -11.15
C PRO A 29 8.60 8.54 -9.71
N ALA A 30 9.56 8.93 -8.87
CA ALA A 30 9.49 8.64 -7.44
C ALA A 30 8.16 9.17 -6.86
N CYS A 31 7.51 8.39 -6.02
CA CYS A 31 6.31 8.82 -5.32
C CYS A 31 6.58 10.12 -4.53
N PRO A 32 5.59 11.02 -4.40
CA PRO A 32 5.72 12.21 -3.56
C PRO A 32 6.23 11.89 -2.14
N PRO A 33 7.02 12.80 -1.51
CA PRO A 33 7.54 12.55 -0.17
C PRO A 33 6.44 12.34 0.84
N CYS A 34 6.50 11.21 1.54
CA CYS A 34 5.64 10.93 2.69
C CYS A 34 6.34 9.92 3.61
N TYR A 35 5.84 9.82 4.84
CA TYR A 35 6.23 8.80 5.78
C TYR A 35 5.25 7.64 5.70
N VAL A 36 5.78 6.43 5.88
CA VAL A 36 4.99 5.20 5.82
C VAL A 36 5.10 4.49 7.17
N VAL A 37 3.97 4.18 7.77
CA VAL A 37 3.93 3.27 8.92
C VAL A 37 3.43 1.93 8.45
N ILE A 38 4.19 0.88 8.73
CA ILE A 38 3.89 -0.50 8.36
C ILE A 38 3.57 -1.27 9.63
N ALA A 39 2.43 -1.92 9.67
CA ALA A 39 1.96 -2.74 10.77
C ALA A 39 1.65 -4.17 10.31
N LYS A 40 2.21 -5.17 11.01
CA LYS A 40 1.95 -6.57 10.71
C LYS A 40 1.49 -7.30 11.95
N PRO A 41 0.21 -7.72 12.04
CA PRO A 41 -0.30 -8.55 13.12
C PRO A 41 0.31 -9.97 13.08
N ALA A 42 0.23 -10.68 14.20
CA ALA A 42 0.77 -12.05 14.36
C ALA A 42 -0.15 -13.12 13.74
N ILE A 43 -0.66 -12.85 12.54
CA ILE A 43 -1.51 -13.78 11.78
C ILE A 43 -0.91 -14.03 10.40
N SER A 44 -1.36 -15.10 9.75
CA SER A 44 -1.05 -15.42 8.37
C SER A 44 -2.33 -15.47 7.55
N VAL A 45 -2.30 -14.86 6.38
CA VAL A 45 -3.40 -14.86 5.41
C VAL A 45 -2.96 -15.66 4.19
N SER A 46 -3.79 -16.61 3.76
CA SER A 46 -3.54 -17.35 2.54
C SER A 46 -3.95 -16.52 1.33
N THR A 47 -3.00 -16.16 0.48
CA THR A 47 -3.25 -15.46 -0.78
C THR A 47 -4.25 -16.23 -1.64
N ARG A 48 -4.10 -17.56 -1.72
CA ARG A 48 -5.03 -18.42 -2.44
C ARG A 48 -6.47 -18.30 -1.92
N PHE A 49 -6.66 -18.35 -0.58
CA PHE A 49 -7.99 -18.17 0.03
C PHE A 49 -8.61 -16.84 -0.37
N VAL A 50 -7.84 -15.75 -0.36
CA VAL A 50 -8.35 -14.42 -0.71
C VAL A 50 -8.81 -14.37 -2.16
N TYR A 51 -8.00 -14.87 -3.11
CA TYR A 51 -8.37 -14.88 -4.52
C TYR A 51 -9.54 -15.83 -4.84
N GLU A 52 -9.62 -16.99 -4.20
CA GLU A 52 -10.73 -17.95 -4.38
C GLU A 52 -12.09 -17.41 -3.86
N ASN A 53 -12.05 -16.50 -2.88
CA ASN A 53 -13.24 -15.90 -2.29
C ASN A 53 -13.56 -14.49 -2.81
N LEU A 54 -12.67 -13.91 -3.64
CA LEU A 54 -12.91 -12.60 -4.23
C LEU A 54 -14.12 -12.66 -5.18
N ARG A 55 -15.05 -11.75 -4.97
CA ARG A 55 -16.21 -11.54 -5.85
C ARG A 55 -16.10 -10.15 -6.44
N LEU A 56 -15.94 -10.09 -7.74
CA LEU A 56 -15.93 -8.83 -8.49
C LEU A 56 -17.22 -8.78 -9.29
N ASP A 57 -17.99 -7.74 -9.08
CA ASP A 57 -19.22 -7.47 -9.79
C ASP A 57 -19.25 -6.00 -10.26
N GLU A 58 -20.32 -5.60 -10.93
CA GLU A 58 -20.47 -4.25 -11.46
C GLU A 58 -20.50 -3.16 -10.37
N THR A 59 -20.72 -3.54 -9.11
CA THR A 59 -20.72 -2.61 -7.97
C THR A 59 -19.36 -2.51 -7.29
N THR A 60 -18.42 -3.37 -7.65
CA THR A 60 -17.08 -3.39 -7.06
C THR A 60 -16.31 -2.14 -7.50
N ARG A 61 -15.97 -1.30 -6.53
CA ARG A 61 -15.16 -0.11 -6.79
C ARG A 61 -13.70 -0.51 -7.01
N HIS A 62 -13.25 -0.43 -8.24
CA HIS A 62 -11.82 -0.59 -8.58
C HIS A 62 -11.06 0.72 -8.37
N PRO A 63 -9.84 0.68 -7.81
CA PRO A 63 -8.95 1.82 -7.81
C PRO A 63 -8.66 2.29 -9.24
N ASP A 64 -8.66 3.62 -9.46
CA ASP A 64 -8.23 4.19 -10.74
C ASP A 64 -6.70 4.30 -10.75
N ILE A 65 -6.05 3.26 -11.29
CA ILE A 65 -4.58 3.16 -11.31
C ILE A 65 -3.93 4.19 -12.23
N TYR A 66 -4.62 4.65 -13.28
CA TYR A 66 -4.09 5.68 -14.19
C TYR A 66 -4.22 7.06 -13.57
N GLY A 67 -5.33 7.36 -12.87
CA GLY A 67 -5.46 8.57 -12.05
C GLY A 67 -4.41 8.63 -10.94
N LEU A 68 -4.10 7.49 -10.32
CA LEU A 68 -3.02 7.41 -9.33
C LEU A 68 -1.65 7.69 -9.96
N ALA A 69 -1.35 7.08 -11.11
CA ALA A 69 -0.10 7.29 -11.83
C ALA A 69 0.09 8.75 -12.26
N ASP A 70 -0.98 9.41 -12.75
CA ASP A 70 -0.97 10.83 -13.09
C ASP A 70 -0.71 11.73 -11.86
N ALA A 71 -1.34 11.44 -10.72
CA ALA A 71 -1.08 12.18 -9.48
C ALA A 71 0.39 12.01 -9.01
N ILE A 72 0.97 10.81 -9.14
CA ILE A 72 2.39 10.55 -8.88
C ILE A 72 3.26 11.40 -9.81
N CYS A 73 2.95 11.43 -11.11
CA CYS A 73 3.65 12.24 -12.09
C CYS A 73 3.64 13.74 -11.75
N ARG A 74 2.52 14.24 -11.24
CA ARG A 74 2.39 15.63 -10.78
C ARG A 74 3.00 15.89 -9.40
N GLN A 75 3.53 14.87 -8.74
CA GLN A 75 4.07 14.96 -7.37
C GLN A 75 3.01 15.44 -6.35
N ASP A 76 1.76 15.06 -6.57
CA ASP A 76 0.61 15.48 -5.77
C ASP A 76 0.22 14.38 -4.76
N LEU A 77 0.78 14.45 -3.55
CA LEU A 77 0.52 13.47 -2.48
C LEU A 77 -0.97 13.37 -2.14
N TYR A 78 -1.64 14.50 -2.00
CA TYR A 78 -3.06 14.53 -1.63
C TYR A 78 -3.96 14.11 -2.79
N GLY A 79 -3.58 14.47 -4.02
CA GLY A 79 -4.27 14.05 -5.24
C GLY A 79 -4.20 12.54 -5.50
N MET A 80 -3.23 11.82 -4.91
CA MET A 80 -3.15 10.36 -4.99
C MET A 80 -4.25 9.66 -4.17
N LEU A 81 -4.63 10.21 -3.01
CA LEU A 81 -5.43 9.53 -2.01
C LEU A 81 -6.78 9.00 -2.53
N PRO A 82 -7.56 9.74 -3.35
CA PRO A 82 -8.83 9.26 -3.88
C PRO A 82 -8.73 8.04 -4.80
N TYR A 83 -7.56 7.83 -5.41
CA TYR A 83 -7.30 6.75 -6.37
C TYR A 83 -6.69 5.50 -5.73
N MET A 84 -6.26 5.59 -4.45
CA MET A 84 -5.69 4.45 -3.73
C MET A 84 -6.77 3.52 -3.19
N GLY A 85 -6.53 2.21 -3.29
CA GLY A 85 -7.45 1.21 -2.76
C GLY A 85 -6.93 -0.21 -2.96
N ASN A 86 -7.58 -1.17 -2.30
CA ASN A 86 -7.26 -2.58 -2.43
C ASN A 86 -8.55 -3.42 -2.38
N VAL A 87 -8.98 -3.95 -3.51
CA VAL A 87 -10.20 -4.75 -3.62
C VAL A 87 -10.17 -6.03 -2.79
N LEU A 88 -8.97 -6.56 -2.48
CA LEU A 88 -8.81 -7.77 -1.66
C LEU A 88 -9.24 -7.55 -0.20
N GLU A 89 -9.31 -6.31 0.25
CA GLU A 89 -9.81 -5.96 1.59
C GLU A 89 -11.26 -6.42 1.80
N SER A 90 -12.08 -6.48 0.74
CA SER A 90 -13.46 -6.96 0.80
C SER A 90 -13.58 -8.41 1.26
N VAL A 91 -12.55 -9.21 1.07
CA VAL A 91 -12.47 -10.60 1.53
C VAL A 91 -11.70 -10.70 2.84
N THR A 92 -10.55 -10.02 2.90
CA THR A 92 -9.60 -10.26 4.00
C THR A 92 -10.06 -9.62 5.31
N ILE A 93 -10.64 -8.41 5.28
CA ILE A 93 -11.09 -7.73 6.50
C ILE A 93 -12.22 -8.48 7.20
N PRO A 94 -13.29 -8.96 6.52
CA PRO A 94 -14.32 -9.78 7.16
C PRO A 94 -13.79 -11.07 7.75
N ALA A 95 -12.80 -11.70 7.12
CA ALA A 95 -12.20 -12.95 7.61
C ALA A 95 -11.20 -12.71 8.77
N TYR A 96 -10.56 -11.56 8.81
CA TYR A 96 -9.54 -11.17 9.79
C TYR A 96 -9.77 -9.72 10.26
N PRO A 97 -10.74 -9.48 11.17
CA PRO A 97 -11.16 -8.12 11.58
C PRO A 97 -10.04 -7.23 12.12
N ILE A 98 -9.00 -7.81 12.72
CA ILE A 98 -7.82 -7.09 13.23
C ILE A 98 -7.18 -6.18 12.15
N ILE A 99 -7.29 -6.55 10.86
CA ILE A 99 -6.77 -5.74 9.75
C ILE A 99 -7.57 -4.42 9.65
N GLY A 100 -8.89 -4.49 9.78
CA GLY A 100 -9.76 -3.31 9.84
C GLY A 100 -9.46 -2.44 11.04
N GLU A 101 -9.30 -3.05 12.24
CA GLU A 101 -8.96 -2.32 13.46
C GLU A 101 -7.62 -1.59 13.37
N ILE A 102 -6.60 -2.20 12.73
CA ILE A 102 -5.32 -1.53 12.48
C ILE A 102 -5.52 -0.31 11.56
N LYS A 103 -6.31 -0.46 10.48
CA LYS A 103 -6.59 0.63 9.55
C LYS A 103 -7.30 1.80 10.25
N GLU A 104 -8.32 1.51 11.05
CA GLU A 104 -9.07 2.52 11.83
C GLU A 104 -8.13 3.26 12.78
N ARG A 105 -7.29 2.54 13.54
CA ARG A 105 -6.33 3.15 14.45
C ARG A 105 -5.32 4.04 13.75
N PHE A 106 -4.86 3.68 12.56
CA PHE A 106 -4.01 4.56 11.77
C PHE A 106 -4.74 5.86 11.39
N MET A 107 -6.00 5.76 10.96
CA MET A 107 -6.80 6.95 10.61
C MET A 107 -7.09 7.82 11.83
N GLU A 108 -7.41 7.24 12.99
CA GLU A 108 -7.60 7.95 14.26
C GLU A 108 -6.33 8.70 14.71
N ASN A 109 -5.16 8.20 14.34
CA ASN A 109 -3.86 8.81 14.63
C ASN A 109 -3.33 9.71 13.50
N GLY A 110 -4.21 10.14 12.59
CA GLY A 110 -3.92 11.19 11.60
C GLY A 110 -3.25 10.70 10.32
N ALA A 111 -3.40 9.42 9.97
CA ALA A 111 -2.98 8.95 8.67
C ALA A 111 -3.81 9.61 7.55
N LEU A 112 -3.14 9.95 6.45
CA LEU A 112 -3.80 10.43 5.23
C LEU A 112 -4.64 9.32 4.57
N ILE A 113 -4.13 8.10 4.61
CA ILE A 113 -4.80 6.89 4.15
C ILE A 113 -4.19 5.67 4.85
N SER A 114 -4.99 4.61 4.99
CA SER A 114 -4.53 3.32 5.48
C SER A 114 -5.09 2.20 4.62
N LEU A 115 -4.21 1.30 4.16
CA LEU A 115 -4.55 0.20 3.26
C LEU A 115 -3.83 -1.09 3.64
N MET A 116 -4.48 -2.20 3.32
CA MET A 116 -3.84 -3.52 3.36
C MET A 116 -2.90 -3.68 2.17
N SER A 117 -1.73 -4.25 2.38
CA SER A 117 -0.76 -4.58 1.34
C SER A 117 -1.04 -5.96 0.75
N GLY A 118 -1.32 -6.01 -0.56
CA GLY A 118 -1.61 -7.25 -1.27
C GLY A 118 -2.79 -8.00 -0.65
N SER A 119 -2.68 -9.31 -0.43
CA SER A 119 -3.69 -10.13 0.26
C SER A 119 -3.66 -10.00 1.78
N GLY A 120 -2.76 -9.19 2.34
CA GLY A 120 -2.55 -9.04 3.77
C GLY A 120 -1.56 -10.06 4.35
N PRO A 121 -1.41 -10.10 5.69
CA PRO A 121 -2.08 -9.29 6.70
C PRO A 121 -1.43 -7.91 6.96
N THR A 122 -0.37 -7.56 6.23
CA THR A 122 0.32 -6.30 6.43
C THR A 122 -0.58 -5.12 6.06
N VAL A 123 -0.62 -4.11 6.93
CA VAL A 123 -1.30 -2.83 6.70
C VAL A 123 -0.25 -1.75 6.67
N PHE A 124 -0.41 -0.78 5.78
CA PHE A 124 0.39 0.43 5.76
C PHE A 124 -0.48 1.68 5.81
N ALA A 125 0.10 2.75 6.29
CA ALA A 125 -0.54 4.06 6.29
C ALA A 125 0.45 5.15 5.87
N LEU A 126 -0.06 6.17 5.18
CA LEU A 126 0.73 7.31 4.72
C LEU A 126 0.51 8.51 5.64
N PHE A 127 1.58 9.24 5.90
CA PHE A 127 1.59 10.46 6.70
C PHE A 127 2.42 11.53 5.99
N ASP A 128 2.02 12.77 6.08
CA ASP A 128 2.81 13.93 5.62
C ASP A 128 3.71 14.51 6.73
N ASN A 129 3.51 14.04 7.95
CA ASN A 129 4.23 14.51 9.14
C ASN A 129 4.86 13.34 9.91
N TYR A 130 6.17 13.45 10.19
CA TYR A 130 6.93 12.39 10.86
C TYR A 130 6.50 12.16 12.32
N GLU A 131 6.20 13.23 13.04
CA GLU A 131 5.75 13.14 14.44
C GLU A 131 4.42 12.39 14.55
N MET A 132 3.50 12.62 13.60
CA MET A 132 2.24 11.89 13.54
C MET A 132 2.46 10.41 13.22
N ALA A 133 3.37 10.10 12.28
CA ALA A 133 3.75 8.72 11.97
C ALA A 133 4.34 8.00 13.20
N LEU A 134 5.18 8.67 13.99
CA LEU A 134 5.72 8.13 15.24
C LEU A 134 4.63 7.88 16.28
N ARG A 135 3.73 8.84 16.49
CA ARG A 135 2.59 8.66 17.43
C ARG A 135 1.69 7.50 17.03
N ALA A 136 1.39 7.36 15.75
CA ALA A 136 0.60 6.24 15.23
C ALA A 136 1.28 4.89 15.49
N LYS A 137 2.61 4.81 15.28
CA LYS A 137 3.39 3.62 15.64
C LYS A 137 3.29 3.32 17.14
N GLU A 138 3.50 4.31 18.00
CA GLU A 138 3.45 4.15 19.45
C GLU A 138 2.06 3.67 19.91
N ALA A 139 0.99 4.30 19.42
CA ALA A 139 -0.38 3.92 19.73
C ALA A 139 -0.70 2.46 19.33
N LEU A 140 -0.20 1.99 18.19
CA LEU A 140 -0.38 0.60 17.77
C LEU A 140 0.43 -0.37 18.64
N LEU A 141 1.64 -0.02 19.04
CA LEU A 141 2.46 -0.83 19.94
C LEU A 141 1.85 -0.92 21.35
N GLU A 142 1.35 0.20 21.86
CA GLU A 142 0.64 0.26 23.17
C GLU A 142 -0.66 -0.56 23.16
N TRP A 143 -1.36 -0.63 22.05
CA TRP A 143 -2.52 -1.51 21.90
C TRP A 143 -2.16 -3.01 22.06
N GLY A 144 -0.91 -3.38 21.79
CA GLY A 144 -0.38 -4.70 22.10
C GLY A 144 -0.83 -5.86 21.20
N GLN A 145 -1.65 -5.58 20.16
CA GLN A 145 -2.14 -6.61 19.23
C GLN A 145 -1.26 -6.75 17.98
N VAL A 146 -0.35 -5.82 17.77
CA VAL A 146 0.51 -5.77 16.57
C VAL A 146 1.97 -5.78 16.98
N PRO A 147 2.66 -6.92 16.87
CA PRO A 147 4.04 -7.06 17.35
C PRO A 147 5.07 -6.35 16.46
N LEU A 148 4.74 -6.08 15.19
CA LEU A 148 5.65 -5.48 14.23
C LEU A 148 5.06 -4.18 13.68
N VAL A 149 5.62 -3.05 14.13
CA VAL A 149 5.25 -1.72 13.64
C VAL A 149 6.52 -0.93 13.34
N TYR A 150 6.66 -0.46 12.11
CA TYR A 150 7.82 0.29 11.62
C TYR A 150 7.41 1.60 10.99
N VAL A 151 8.21 2.64 11.19
CA VAL A 151 8.14 3.90 10.44
C VAL A 151 9.29 3.91 9.45
N THR A 152 8.99 4.28 8.22
CA THR A 152 9.98 4.44 7.13
C THR A 152 9.50 5.51 6.16
N ASP A 153 10.34 5.86 5.21
CA ASP A 153 10.02 6.67 4.03
C ASP A 153 10.03 5.78 2.77
N LEU A 154 9.48 6.29 1.70
CA LEU A 154 9.49 5.60 0.42
C LEU A 154 10.90 5.61 -0.18
N TYR A 155 11.34 4.44 -0.61
CA TYR A 155 12.63 4.30 -1.28
C TYR A 155 12.64 5.08 -2.59
N ARG A 156 13.62 5.99 -2.72
CA ARG A 156 13.84 6.77 -3.94
C ARG A 156 15.10 6.28 -4.63
N VAL A 157 14.95 5.81 -5.85
CA VAL A 157 16.10 5.58 -6.72
C VAL A 157 16.71 6.95 -7.05
N ARG A 158 18.03 7.12 -6.95
CA ARG A 158 18.70 8.27 -7.56
C ARG A 158 18.48 8.15 -9.06
N GLU A 159 17.68 9.05 -9.61
CA GLU A 159 17.34 9.02 -11.04
C GLU A 159 18.58 9.37 -11.85
N GLU A 160 19.06 8.39 -12.62
CA GLU A 160 20.08 8.61 -13.66
C GLU A 160 19.42 8.91 -15.00
N THR A 161 18.10 8.68 -15.16
CA THR A 161 17.35 8.87 -16.40
C THR A 161 16.02 9.54 -16.10
N PRO A 162 15.67 10.62 -16.80
CA PRO A 162 14.34 11.25 -16.67
C PRO A 162 13.23 10.24 -17.02
N VAL A 163 12.24 10.10 -16.14
CA VAL A 163 11.04 9.32 -16.42
C VAL A 163 10.03 10.27 -17.06
N ASN A 164 9.62 9.98 -18.27
CA ASN A 164 8.59 10.75 -18.97
C ASN A 164 7.22 10.28 -18.48
N CYS A 165 6.43 11.22 -17.95
CA CYS A 165 5.00 11.03 -17.78
C CYS A 165 4.32 11.16 -19.15
N TRP A 166 3.35 10.30 -19.46
CA TRP A 166 2.54 10.38 -20.71
C TRP A 166 1.64 11.60 -20.74
#